data_9164b9976144540998cf5fd521ecf0e7
#
_entry.id   9164b9976144540998cf5fd521ecf0e7
#
_cell.length_a   1.000
_cell.length_b   1.000
_cell.length_c   1.000
_cell.angle_alpha   90.00
_cell.angle_beta   90.00
_cell.angle_gamma   90.00
#
_symmetry.space_group_name_H-M   'P 1'
#
loop_
_entity.id
_entity.type
_entity.pdbx_description
1 polymer ?
#
loop_
_entity_poly.entity_id
_entity_poly.type
_entity_poly.pdbx_seq_one_letter_code
_entity_poly.pdbx_strand_id
1 'polypeptide(L)'
;MKIVHKMVINAIGISLVFISTAILNVTVGTSLVNLGDAFIFIIAYLFGPIAGLVAGSIGSCLADLAVFPITALYTFFIKGIEGLLFGLISNYIKNKNYKPIIENIMLMIACVTSCFIMMLGYFLTETFLYGSYQTAVVSIYSNLVQSVLSIIIFYVLYNILKNIKLFKRKDL
;
A
#
# COMPACT_ATOMS: atom_id res chain seq x y z
N MET A 1 -9.58 17.90 12.12
CA MET A 1 -10.27 16.63 12.50
C MET A 1 -10.09 16.37 14.00
N LYS A 2 -11.17 15.97 14.71
CA LYS A 2 -11.08 15.56 16.14
C LYS A 2 -10.22 14.30 16.26
N ILE A 3 -9.49 14.13 17.36
CA ILE A 3 -8.60 12.97 17.60
C ILE A 3 -9.33 11.64 17.38
N VAL A 4 -10.55 11.52 17.92
CA VAL A 4 -11.40 10.32 17.77
C VAL A 4 -11.63 9.97 16.30
N HIS A 5 -11.89 10.94 15.44
CA HIS A 5 -12.12 10.71 14.02
C HIS A 5 -10.86 10.14 13.32
N LYS A 6 -9.66 10.64 13.65
CA LYS A 6 -8.41 10.08 13.13
C LYS A 6 -8.18 8.64 13.60
N MET A 7 -8.51 8.35 14.87
CA MET A 7 -8.39 6.99 15.41
C MET A 7 -9.31 6.00 14.69
N VAL A 8 -10.57 6.40 14.43
CA VAL A 8 -11.53 5.58 13.68
C VAL A 8 -11.05 5.31 12.25
N ILE A 9 -10.58 6.34 11.54
CA ILE A 9 -10.03 6.18 10.18
C ILE A 9 -8.86 5.21 10.18
N ASN A 10 -7.92 5.37 11.11
CA ASN A 10 -6.76 4.48 11.20
C ASN A 10 -7.19 3.04 11.52
N ALA A 11 -8.14 2.84 12.44
CA ALA A 11 -8.65 1.51 12.77
C ALA A 11 -9.31 0.83 11.55
N ILE A 12 -10.14 1.55 10.81
CA ILE A 12 -10.76 1.05 9.57
C ILE A 12 -9.66 0.73 8.53
N GLY A 13 -8.68 1.63 8.37
CA GLY A 13 -7.57 1.43 7.44
C GLY A 13 -6.75 0.19 7.76
N ILE A 14 -6.37 0.01 9.04
CA ILE A 14 -5.65 -1.18 9.53
C ILE A 14 -6.46 -2.45 9.23
N SER A 15 -7.76 -2.45 9.55
CA SER A 15 -8.64 -3.61 9.34
C SER A 15 -8.77 -3.97 7.86
N LEU A 16 -8.93 -2.99 6.98
CA LEU A 16 -9.03 -3.22 5.54
C LEU A 16 -7.72 -3.79 4.98
N VAL A 17 -6.58 -3.22 5.36
CA VAL A 17 -5.26 -3.74 4.92
C VAL A 17 -5.03 -5.14 5.49
N PHE A 18 -5.33 -5.38 6.76
CA PHE A 18 -5.23 -6.71 7.38
C PHE A 18 -6.04 -7.76 6.60
N ILE A 19 -7.32 -7.51 6.37
CA ILE A 19 -8.22 -8.44 5.67
C ILE A 19 -7.74 -8.68 4.23
N SER A 20 -7.39 -7.63 3.51
CA SER A 20 -6.94 -7.76 2.11
C SER A 20 -5.58 -8.44 1.97
N THR A 21 -4.72 -8.35 2.97
CA THR A 21 -3.43 -9.05 3.00
C THR A 21 -3.58 -10.49 3.46
N ALA A 22 -4.33 -10.75 4.55
CA ALA A 22 -4.42 -12.08 5.15
C ALA A 22 -5.40 -13.01 4.43
N ILE A 23 -6.51 -12.48 3.87
CA ILE A 23 -7.59 -13.29 3.29
C ILE A 23 -7.54 -13.29 1.76
N LEU A 24 -7.28 -12.12 1.15
CA LEU A 24 -7.25 -11.98 -0.30
C LEU A 24 -5.83 -12.20 -0.84
N ASN A 25 -5.29 -13.38 -0.61
CA ASN A 25 -3.98 -13.77 -1.12
C ASN A 25 -4.08 -14.96 -2.07
N VAL A 26 -3.13 -15.02 -3.00
CA VAL A 26 -2.96 -16.10 -3.96
C VAL A 26 -1.50 -16.51 -3.97
N THR A 27 -1.24 -17.81 -3.90
CA THR A 27 0.12 -18.33 -4.00
C THR A 27 0.62 -18.24 -5.43
N VAL A 28 1.73 -17.54 -5.65
CA VAL A 28 2.42 -17.46 -6.94
C VAL A 28 3.84 -17.97 -6.72
N GLY A 29 4.13 -19.17 -7.21
CA GLY A 29 5.39 -19.84 -6.91
C GLY A 29 5.54 -20.14 -5.43
N THR A 30 6.59 -19.61 -4.80
CA THR A 30 6.89 -19.75 -3.37
C THR A 30 6.41 -18.58 -2.52
N SER A 31 5.84 -17.54 -3.13
CA SER A 31 5.45 -16.31 -2.45
C SER A 31 3.93 -16.10 -2.50
N LEU A 32 3.41 -15.36 -1.52
CA LEU A 32 2.00 -14.96 -1.45
C LEU A 32 1.84 -13.57 -2.08
N VAL A 33 1.00 -13.49 -3.10
CA VAL A 33 0.55 -12.22 -3.70
C VAL A 33 -0.76 -11.84 -3.05
N ASN A 34 -0.86 -10.63 -2.52
CA ASN A 34 -2.04 -10.12 -1.83
C ASN A 34 -2.48 -8.76 -2.39
N LEU A 35 -3.65 -8.30 -1.96
CA LEU A 35 -4.22 -7.03 -2.41
C LEU A 35 -4.06 -5.88 -1.40
N GLY A 36 -3.24 -6.06 -0.37
CA GLY A 36 -3.02 -5.08 0.70
C GLY A 36 -2.58 -3.72 0.21
N ASP A 37 -1.67 -3.67 -0.78
CA ASP A 37 -1.09 -2.43 -1.30
C ASP A 37 -2.16 -1.52 -1.93
N ALA A 38 -3.14 -2.08 -2.64
CA ALA A 38 -4.24 -1.31 -3.20
C ALA A 38 -5.01 -0.54 -2.11
N PHE A 39 -5.25 -1.20 -0.97
CA PHE A 39 -5.92 -0.57 0.16
C PHE A 39 -5.02 0.42 0.90
N ILE A 40 -3.70 0.14 1.01
CA ILE A 40 -2.73 1.11 1.52
C ILE A 40 -2.77 2.39 0.67
N PHE A 41 -2.73 2.27 -0.65
CA PHE A 41 -2.79 3.42 -1.56
C PHE A 41 -4.12 4.19 -1.45
N ILE A 42 -5.26 3.51 -1.38
CA ILE A 42 -6.56 4.17 -1.19
C ILE A 42 -6.63 4.92 0.13
N ILE A 43 -6.21 4.29 1.25
CA ILE A 43 -6.20 4.93 2.57
C ILE A 43 -5.26 6.14 2.57
N ALA A 44 -4.06 6.00 2.02
CA ALA A 44 -3.09 7.09 1.91
C ALA A 44 -3.60 8.22 0.99
N TYR A 45 -4.27 7.87 -0.12
CA TYR A 45 -4.89 8.86 -1.00
C TYR A 45 -6.00 9.64 -0.30
N LEU A 46 -6.93 8.97 0.39
CA LEU A 46 -8.09 9.62 1.01
C LEU A 46 -7.73 10.40 2.27
N PHE A 47 -6.92 9.84 3.14
CA PHE A 47 -6.70 10.33 4.51
C PHE A 47 -5.29 10.84 4.76
N GLY A 48 -4.41 10.76 3.76
CA GLY A 48 -3.06 11.33 3.78
C GLY A 48 -1.96 10.36 4.23
N PRO A 49 -0.70 10.86 4.27
CA PRO A 49 0.48 10.01 4.41
C PRO A 49 0.56 9.27 5.75
N ILE A 50 0.11 9.90 6.85
CA ILE A 50 0.14 9.24 8.17
C ILE A 50 -0.86 8.10 8.25
N ALA A 51 -2.04 8.24 7.63
CA ALA A 51 -3.01 7.16 7.58
C ALA A 51 -2.49 5.98 6.73
N GLY A 52 -1.83 6.28 5.61
CA GLY A 52 -1.17 5.27 4.79
C GLY A 52 -0.04 4.54 5.52
N LEU A 53 0.81 5.27 6.24
CA LEU A 53 1.86 4.70 7.07
C LEU A 53 1.28 3.76 8.14
N VAL A 54 0.30 4.22 8.91
CA VAL A 54 -0.29 3.46 10.02
C VAL A 54 -1.04 2.22 9.50
N ALA A 55 -1.86 2.37 8.45
CA ALA A 55 -2.59 1.26 7.86
C ALA A 55 -1.64 0.23 7.24
N GLY A 56 -0.63 0.68 6.49
CA GLY A 56 0.36 -0.19 5.87
C GLY A 56 1.21 -0.93 6.90
N SER A 57 1.80 -0.21 7.87
CA SER A 57 2.67 -0.83 8.87
C SER A 57 1.92 -1.80 9.78
N ILE A 58 0.86 -1.35 10.43
CA ILE A 58 0.15 -2.17 11.42
C ILE A 58 -0.70 -3.24 10.73
N GLY A 59 -1.46 -2.88 9.68
CA GLY A 59 -2.36 -3.81 9.01
C GLY A 59 -1.61 -4.99 8.36
N SER A 60 -0.53 -4.70 7.61
CA SER A 60 0.28 -5.75 6.97
C SER A 60 1.09 -6.55 7.98
N CYS A 61 1.63 -5.92 9.03
CA CYS A 61 2.35 -6.62 10.10
C CYS A 61 1.43 -7.63 10.83
N LEU A 62 0.21 -7.23 11.17
CA LEU A 62 -0.76 -8.13 11.80
C LEU A 62 -1.15 -9.28 10.87
N ALA A 63 -1.26 -9.04 9.57
CA ALA A 63 -1.53 -10.07 8.58
C ALA A 63 -0.37 -11.08 8.52
N ASP A 64 0.87 -10.60 8.46
CA ASP A 64 2.05 -11.47 8.47
C ASP A 64 2.17 -12.25 9.79
N LEU A 65 1.89 -11.64 10.93
CA LEU A 65 1.88 -12.34 12.21
C LEU A 65 0.90 -13.54 12.22
N ALA A 66 -0.20 -13.42 11.49
CA ALA A 66 -1.20 -14.49 11.38
C ALA A 66 -0.81 -15.57 10.36
N VAL A 67 -0.10 -15.22 9.27
CA VAL A 67 0.17 -16.11 8.13
C VAL A 67 1.64 -16.50 8.02
N PHE A 68 2.57 -15.55 8.21
CA PHE A 68 4.02 -15.72 8.02
C PHE A 68 4.84 -14.89 9.02
N PRO A 69 4.86 -15.25 10.32
CA PRO A 69 5.36 -14.39 11.41
C PRO A 69 6.81 -13.92 11.26
N ILE A 70 7.65 -14.68 10.54
CA ILE A 70 9.08 -14.38 10.40
C ILE A 70 9.36 -13.08 9.67
N THR A 71 8.47 -12.66 8.79
CA THR A 71 8.59 -11.43 7.98
C THR A 71 7.91 -10.22 8.62
N ALA A 72 7.05 -10.42 9.62
CA ALA A 72 6.16 -9.41 10.17
C ALA A 72 6.85 -8.09 10.56
N LEU A 73 8.03 -8.17 11.20
CA LEU A 73 8.78 -6.98 11.61
C LEU A 73 9.28 -6.17 10.40
N TYR A 74 9.75 -6.83 9.38
CA TYR A 74 10.23 -6.16 8.15
C TYR A 74 9.07 -5.59 7.36
N THR A 75 8.00 -6.35 7.24
CA THR A 75 6.75 -5.89 6.60
C THR A 75 6.20 -4.64 7.26
N PHE A 76 6.27 -4.53 8.59
CA PHE A 76 5.90 -3.31 9.31
C PHE A 76 6.60 -2.07 8.74
N PHE A 77 7.91 -2.12 8.57
CA PHE A 77 8.67 -0.98 8.06
C PHE A 77 8.47 -0.78 6.55
N ILE A 78 8.54 -1.84 5.77
CA ILE A 78 8.45 -1.77 4.31
C ILE A 78 7.09 -1.22 3.88
N LYS A 79 5.98 -1.78 4.40
CA LYS A 79 4.62 -1.35 4.07
C LYS A 79 4.25 0.00 4.66
N GLY A 80 4.82 0.34 5.81
CA GLY A 80 4.70 1.67 6.39
C GLY A 80 5.35 2.74 5.50
N ILE A 81 6.58 2.51 5.06
CA ILE A 81 7.31 3.43 4.16
C ILE A 81 6.60 3.54 2.81
N GLU A 82 6.12 2.44 2.26
CA GLU A 82 5.34 2.41 1.02
C GLU A 82 4.10 3.31 1.12
N GLY A 83 3.30 3.15 2.16
CA GLY A 83 2.08 3.94 2.39
C GLY A 83 2.37 5.41 2.68
N LEU A 84 3.45 5.70 3.43
CA LEU A 84 3.91 7.06 3.69
C LEU A 84 4.33 7.76 2.41
N LEU A 85 5.18 7.13 1.62
CA LEU A 85 5.73 7.69 0.38
C LEU A 85 4.62 7.99 -0.62
N PHE A 86 3.76 7.01 -0.89
CA PHE A 86 2.60 7.22 -1.76
C PHE A 86 1.70 8.35 -1.24
N GLY A 87 1.44 8.39 0.06
CA GLY A 87 0.62 9.42 0.69
C GLY A 87 1.22 10.82 0.58
N LEU A 88 2.53 10.97 0.73
CA LEU A 88 3.22 12.25 0.54
C LEU A 88 3.11 12.75 -0.89
N ILE A 89 3.40 11.88 -1.87
CA ILE A 89 3.34 12.23 -3.28
C ILE A 89 1.91 12.55 -3.69
N SER A 90 0.94 11.72 -3.33
CA SER A 90 -0.47 11.93 -3.67
C SER A 90 -1.04 13.21 -3.03
N ASN A 91 -0.65 13.54 -1.80
CA ASN A 91 -1.05 14.77 -1.15
C ASN A 91 -0.45 16.01 -1.84
N TYR A 92 0.81 15.93 -2.25
CA TYR A 92 1.44 16.99 -3.07
C TYR A 92 0.69 17.21 -4.38
N ILE A 93 0.34 16.13 -5.10
CA ILE A 93 -0.40 16.18 -6.36
C ILE A 93 -1.77 16.85 -6.16
N LYS A 94 -2.49 16.46 -5.13
CA LYS A 94 -3.79 17.03 -4.77
C LYS A 94 -3.73 18.54 -4.55
N ASN A 95 -2.69 19.03 -3.88
CA ASN A 95 -2.54 20.44 -3.53
C ASN A 95 -2.23 21.33 -4.75
N LYS A 96 -1.74 20.75 -5.84
CA LYS A 96 -1.33 21.49 -7.05
C LYS A 96 -2.44 21.71 -8.08
N ASN A 97 -3.61 21.11 -7.91
CA ASN A 97 -4.76 21.27 -8.82
C ASN A 97 -4.43 21.03 -10.30
N TYR A 98 -3.70 19.97 -10.59
CA TYR A 98 -3.38 19.59 -11.96
C TYR A 98 -4.61 19.24 -12.79
N LYS A 99 -4.48 19.33 -14.14
CA LYS A 99 -5.49 18.78 -15.05
C LYS A 99 -5.64 17.27 -14.80
N PRO A 100 -6.85 16.69 -14.98
CA PRO A 100 -7.10 15.28 -14.64
C PRO A 100 -6.14 14.27 -15.27
N ILE A 101 -5.69 14.53 -16.50
CA ILE A 101 -4.72 13.68 -17.20
C ILE A 101 -3.37 13.70 -16.48
N ILE A 102 -2.88 14.90 -16.12
CA ILE A 102 -1.60 15.06 -15.42
C ILE A 102 -1.67 14.44 -14.03
N GLU A 103 -2.79 14.67 -13.32
CA GLU A 103 -3.04 14.05 -12.01
C GLU A 103 -2.95 12.53 -12.08
N ASN A 104 -3.60 11.90 -13.05
CA ASN A 104 -3.56 10.44 -13.23
C ASN A 104 -2.14 9.93 -13.56
N ILE A 105 -1.40 10.62 -14.44
CA ILE A 105 -0.01 10.23 -14.75
C ILE A 105 0.87 10.34 -13.51
N MET A 106 0.76 11.40 -12.73
CA MET A 106 1.55 11.60 -11.53
C MET A 106 1.18 10.59 -10.44
N LEU A 107 -0.10 10.23 -10.30
CA LEU A 107 -0.53 9.16 -9.38
C LEU A 107 0.02 7.80 -9.82
N MET A 108 0.09 7.52 -11.13
CA MET A 108 0.72 6.31 -11.65
C MET A 108 2.21 6.26 -11.26
N ILE A 109 2.93 7.36 -11.45
CA ILE A 109 4.33 7.47 -11.04
C ILE A 109 4.46 7.25 -9.53
N ALA A 110 3.55 7.81 -8.72
CA ALA A 110 3.55 7.62 -7.26
C ALA A 110 3.36 6.14 -6.89
N CYS A 111 2.41 5.43 -7.53
CA CYS A 111 2.23 4.00 -7.31
C CYS A 111 3.50 3.20 -7.67
N VAL A 112 4.03 3.42 -8.88
CA VAL A 112 5.22 2.71 -9.36
C VAL A 112 6.42 2.96 -8.44
N THR A 113 6.65 4.19 -8.02
CA THR A 113 7.76 4.54 -7.11
C THR A 113 7.60 3.85 -5.76
N SER A 114 6.39 3.84 -5.20
CA SER A 114 6.11 3.21 -3.90
C SER A 114 6.26 1.69 -3.97
N CYS A 115 5.76 1.06 -5.04
CA CYS A 115 5.95 -0.36 -5.30
C CYS A 115 7.44 -0.73 -5.49
N PHE A 116 8.20 0.11 -6.17
CA PHE A 116 9.64 -0.11 -6.35
C PHE A 116 10.38 -0.11 -5.00
N ILE A 117 10.08 0.84 -4.12
CA ILE A 117 10.66 0.89 -2.76
C ILE A 117 10.25 -0.35 -1.96
N MET A 118 9.01 -0.80 -2.07
CA MET A 118 8.52 -2.02 -1.44
C MET A 118 9.29 -3.25 -1.95
N MET A 119 9.41 -3.42 -3.27
CA MET A 119 10.17 -4.54 -3.86
C MET A 119 11.63 -4.55 -3.41
N LEU A 120 12.27 -3.36 -3.37
CA LEU A 120 13.65 -3.23 -2.89
C LEU A 120 13.77 -3.63 -1.41
N GLY A 121 12.83 -3.20 -0.57
CA GLY A 121 12.77 -3.55 0.84
C GLY A 121 12.68 -5.06 1.07
N TYR A 122 11.77 -5.74 0.37
CA TYR A 122 11.64 -7.19 0.48
C TYR A 122 12.86 -7.93 -0.08
N PHE A 123 13.39 -7.49 -1.22
CA PHE A 123 14.62 -8.07 -1.79
C PHE A 123 15.80 -8.05 -0.80
N LEU A 124 16.04 -6.90 -0.17
CA LEU A 124 17.09 -6.75 0.84
C LEU A 124 16.85 -7.63 2.06
N THR A 125 15.61 -7.63 2.56
CA THR A 125 15.20 -8.40 3.73
C THR A 125 15.35 -9.90 3.49
N GLU A 126 14.85 -10.40 2.37
CA GLU A 126 14.91 -11.83 2.05
C GLU A 126 16.34 -12.32 1.76
N THR A 127 17.15 -11.48 1.11
CA THR A 127 18.58 -11.77 0.94
C THR A 127 19.24 -11.94 2.30
N PHE A 128 18.92 -11.10 3.27
CA PHE A 128 19.48 -11.16 4.61
C PHE A 128 18.94 -12.35 5.42
N LEU A 129 17.62 -12.59 5.38
CA LEU A 129 16.96 -13.64 6.17
C LEU A 129 17.34 -15.05 5.71
N TYR A 130 17.33 -15.26 4.40
CA TYR A 130 17.53 -16.60 3.83
C TYR A 130 18.98 -16.86 3.41
N GLY A 131 19.86 -15.85 3.44
CA GLY A 131 21.24 -15.96 2.98
C GLY A 131 21.36 -16.40 1.52
N SER A 132 20.29 -16.27 0.74
CA SER A 132 20.18 -16.76 -0.63
C SER A 132 19.70 -15.66 -1.56
N TYR A 133 20.59 -15.23 -2.43
CA TYR A 133 20.26 -14.29 -3.51
C TYR A 133 19.18 -14.85 -4.47
N GLN A 134 19.22 -16.17 -4.71
CA GLN A 134 18.29 -16.83 -5.62
C GLN A 134 16.85 -16.74 -5.11
N THR A 135 16.62 -16.96 -3.83
CA THR A 135 15.30 -16.84 -3.19
C THR A 135 14.77 -15.40 -3.29
N ALA A 136 15.63 -14.43 -3.02
CA ALA A 136 15.27 -13.02 -3.11
C ALA A 136 14.89 -12.59 -4.54
N VAL A 137 15.56 -13.13 -5.56
CA VAL A 137 15.22 -12.86 -6.98
C VAL A 137 13.86 -13.44 -7.35
N VAL A 138 13.50 -14.63 -6.85
CA VAL A 138 12.18 -15.22 -7.09
C VAL A 138 11.06 -14.35 -6.49
N SER A 139 11.31 -13.77 -5.32
CA SER A 139 10.32 -12.90 -4.67
C SER A 139 10.11 -11.58 -5.41
N ILE A 140 11.10 -11.06 -6.15
CA ILE A 140 10.91 -9.88 -7.02
C ILE A 140 9.76 -10.13 -8.00
N TYR A 141 9.70 -11.32 -8.61
CA TYR A 141 8.64 -11.65 -9.56
C TYR A 141 7.26 -11.61 -8.90
N SER A 142 7.11 -12.21 -7.73
CA SER A 142 5.84 -12.21 -6.98
C SER A 142 5.43 -10.82 -6.56
N ASN A 143 6.38 -10.01 -6.04
CA ASN A 143 6.15 -8.63 -5.67
C ASN A 143 5.81 -7.74 -6.88
N LEU A 144 6.38 -8.04 -8.06
CA LEU A 144 6.02 -7.36 -9.32
C LEU A 144 4.56 -7.65 -9.70
N VAL A 145 4.15 -8.92 -9.67
CA VAL A 145 2.75 -9.32 -9.94
C VAL A 145 1.81 -8.64 -8.95
N GLN A 146 2.15 -8.65 -7.66
CA GLN A 146 1.40 -7.96 -6.61
C GLN A 146 1.26 -6.47 -6.90
N SER A 147 2.34 -5.80 -7.27
CA SER A 147 2.36 -4.37 -7.59
C SER A 147 1.43 -4.05 -8.75
N VAL A 148 1.50 -4.81 -9.84
CA VAL A 148 0.63 -4.61 -11.01
C VAL A 148 -0.84 -4.77 -10.63
N LEU A 149 -1.20 -5.84 -9.93
CA LEU A 149 -2.58 -6.07 -9.48
C LEU A 149 -3.06 -4.96 -8.55
N SER A 150 -2.23 -4.54 -7.59
CA SER A 150 -2.55 -3.48 -6.64
C SER A 150 -2.77 -2.13 -7.32
N ILE A 151 -1.96 -1.78 -8.31
CA ILE A 151 -2.14 -0.57 -9.11
C ILE A 151 -3.47 -0.59 -9.88
N ILE A 152 -3.80 -1.72 -10.52
CA ILE A 152 -5.07 -1.88 -11.24
C ILE A 152 -6.25 -1.68 -10.28
N ILE A 153 -6.24 -2.35 -9.13
CA ILE A 153 -7.31 -2.27 -8.13
C ILE A 153 -7.38 -0.86 -7.55
N PHE A 154 -6.24 -0.24 -7.24
CA PHE A 154 -6.20 1.15 -6.80
C PHE A 154 -6.93 2.07 -7.78
N TYR A 155 -6.67 1.96 -9.09
CA TYR A 155 -7.32 2.80 -10.10
C TYR A 155 -8.81 2.51 -10.26
N VAL A 156 -9.24 1.26 -10.14
CA VAL A 156 -10.66 0.91 -10.11
C VAL A 156 -11.35 1.58 -8.94
N LEU A 157 -10.81 1.42 -7.72
CA LEU A 157 -11.34 2.01 -6.51
C LEU A 157 -11.29 3.55 -6.54
N TYR A 158 -10.17 4.12 -7.01
CA TYR A 158 -10.00 5.55 -7.17
C TYR A 158 -11.07 6.16 -8.07
N ASN A 159 -11.36 5.55 -9.24
CA ASN A 159 -12.36 6.04 -10.16
C ASN A 159 -13.79 5.92 -9.59
N ILE A 160 -14.09 4.87 -8.85
CA ILE A 160 -15.37 4.72 -8.14
C ILE A 160 -15.52 5.82 -7.08
N LEU A 161 -14.52 5.98 -6.22
CA LEU A 161 -14.56 6.92 -5.11
C LEU A 161 -14.55 8.38 -5.55
N LYS A 162 -13.84 8.71 -6.63
CA LYS A 162 -13.81 10.05 -7.21
C LYS A 162 -15.20 10.55 -7.65
N ASN A 163 -16.10 9.63 -8.02
CA ASN A 163 -17.46 9.95 -8.44
C ASN A 163 -18.43 10.10 -7.25
N ILE A 164 -18.06 9.68 -6.06
CA ILE A 164 -18.88 9.80 -4.86
C ILE A 164 -18.75 11.23 -4.31
N LYS A 165 -19.91 11.93 -4.12
CA LYS A 165 -19.95 13.31 -3.65
C LYS A 165 -19.22 13.56 -2.33
N LEU A 166 -19.18 12.58 -1.42
CA LEU A 166 -18.51 12.64 -0.10
C LEU A 166 -16.97 12.77 -0.20
N PHE A 167 -16.37 12.32 -1.31
CA PHE A 167 -14.92 12.40 -1.54
C PHE A 167 -14.53 13.49 -2.54
N LYS A 168 -15.48 14.34 -2.94
CA LYS A 168 -15.16 15.53 -3.72
C LYS A 168 -14.32 16.48 -2.88
N ARG A 169 -13.18 16.81 -3.40
CA ARG A 169 -12.00 17.54 -2.91
C ARG A 169 -12.19 18.74 -1.96
N LYS A 170 -13.40 19.22 -1.69
CA LYS A 170 -13.65 20.41 -0.86
C LYS A 170 -14.02 20.10 0.58
N ASP A 171 -14.25 18.82 0.96
CA ASP A 171 -14.90 18.49 2.23
C ASP A 171 -14.01 17.61 3.14
N LEU A 172 -12.76 17.34 2.78
CA LEU A 172 -11.75 16.61 3.55
C LEU A 172 -10.58 17.52 3.92
#